data_59a3ddbda1928b423e381061f3880c14
#
_entry.id   59a3ddbda1928b423e381061f3880c14
#
_cell.length_a   1.000
_cell.length_b   1.000
_cell.length_c   1.000
_cell.angle_alpha   90.00
_cell.angle_beta   90.00
_cell.angle_gamma   90.00
#
_symmetry.space_group_name_H-M   'P 1'
#
loop_
_entity.id
_entity.type
_entity.pdbx_description
1 polymer ?
#
loop_
_entity_poly.entity_id
_entity_poly.type
_entity_poly.pdbx_seq_one_letter_code
_entity_poly.pdbx_strand_id
1 'polypeptide(L)'
;IETMMVVFVGGYLTAGGANAINMWYDRDIDPIMARTSNRPIPSGAVTANGALTFGGFISIIGTYWFIVMANTIAAFWAAFSILFYVLIYTIWLKRTSTQNIVIGGIAGATPPVIGWATAAGELSIEIESVQSFVTSITDLGSLMPWFMFLLIFLWTPPHFWALALYRSEEYEKVGDPMMPGVKGAQRTLIEMKFYAILLVLLSLVAPITLGGIDNGDELYHIFRWNAVIVSLWYTRTVFIIDPNEPKGPGGRIPSATNSFFVSMYYLAVMFVIVVTASFGLYGGIIG
;
A
#
# COMPACT_ATOMS: atom_id res chain seq x y z
N ILE A 1 2.00 -12.68 19.92
CA ILE A 1 3.42 -12.42 19.61
C ILE A 1 3.89 -13.33 18.49
N GLU A 2 3.57 -14.61 18.51
CA GLU A 2 3.99 -15.59 17.50
C GLU A 2 3.51 -15.19 16.08
N THR A 3 2.22 -14.93 15.89
CA THR A 3 1.65 -14.47 14.63
C THR A 3 2.32 -13.19 14.11
N MET A 4 2.59 -12.24 14.99
CA MET A 4 3.31 -11.00 14.62
C MET A 4 4.71 -11.31 14.09
N MET A 5 5.43 -12.24 14.71
CA MET A 5 6.77 -12.66 14.25
C MET A 5 6.70 -13.36 12.89
N VAL A 6 5.69 -14.22 12.69
CA VAL A 6 5.47 -14.89 11.40
C VAL A 6 5.25 -13.86 10.28
N VAL A 7 4.36 -12.89 10.50
CA VAL A 7 4.06 -11.82 9.53
C VAL A 7 5.28 -10.92 9.30
N PHE A 8 6.01 -10.55 10.37
CA PHE A 8 7.17 -9.68 10.25
C PHE A 8 8.29 -10.34 9.45
N VAL A 9 8.67 -11.58 9.78
CA VAL A 9 9.74 -12.31 9.07
C VAL A 9 9.33 -12.59 7.61
N GLY A 10 8.14 -13.15 7.39
CA GLY A 10 7.64 -13.45 6.04
C GLY A 10 7.48 -12.20 5.18
N GLY A 11 6.94 -11.12 5.76
CA GLY A 11 6.81 -9.83 5.10
C GLY A 11 8.16 -9.20 4.74
N TYR A 12 9.16 -9.29 5.63
CA TYR A 12 10.50 -8.80 5.37
C TYR A 12 11.18 -9.57 4.22
N LEU A 13 11.04 -10.91 4.20
CA LEU A 13 11.60 -11.76 3.14
C LEU A 13 10.94 -11.47 1.79
N THR A 14 9.61 -11.44 1.75
CA THR A 14 8.85 -11.24 0.50
C THR A 14 9.04 -9.83 -0.06
N ALA A 15 8.94 -8.80 0.76
CA ALA A 15 9.18 -7.42 0.35
C ALA A 15 10.65 -7.17 -0.03
N GLY A 16 11.60 -7.73 0.73
CA GLY A 16 13.03 -7.66 0.44
C GLY A 16 13.37 -8.30 -0.91
N GLY A 17 12.78 -9.47 -1.19
CA GLY A 17 12.95 -10.16 -2.47
C GLY A 17 12.41 -9.36 -3.64
N ALA A 18 11.19 -8.88 -3.55
CA ALA A 18 10.57 -8.04 -4.56
C ALA A 18 11.37 -6.75 -4.81
N ASN A 19 11.87 -6.09 -3.76
CA ASN A 19 12.71 -4.90 -3.86
C ASN A 19 14.08 -5.19 -4.51
N ALA A 20 14.70 -6.33 -4.22
CA ALA A 20 15.97 -6.72 -4.85
C ALA A 20 15.80 -6.95 -6.35
N ILE A 21 14.70 -7.58 -6.78
CA ILE A 21 14.35 -7.74 -8.20
C ILE A 21 14.06 -6.38 -8.84
N ASN A 22 13.35 -5.49 -8.15
CA ASN A 22 13.10 -4.13 -8.65
C ASN A 22 14.42 -3.36 -8.84
N MET A 23 15.38 -3.44 -7.91
CA MET A 23 16.69 -2.81 -8.08
C MET A 23 17.46 -3.38 -9.29
N TRP A 24 17.35 -4.67 -9.55
CA TRP A 24 17.94 -5.27 -10.75
C TRP A 24 17.31 -4.69 -12.03
N TYR A 25 16.00 -4.54 -12.06
CA TYR A 25 15.29 -3.97 -13.22
C TYR A 25 15.64 -2.50 -13.43
N ASP A 26 15.69 -1.71 -12.36
CA ASP A 26 15.93 -0.26 -12.38
C ASP A 26 17.42 0.14 -12.40
N ARG A 27 18.35 -0.81 -12.53
CA ARG A 27 19.80 -0.57 -12.48
C ARG A 27 20.33 0.47 -13.47
N ASP A 28 19.57 0.76 -14.51
CA ASP A 28 19.88 1.77 -15.54
C ASP A 28 19.45 3.17 -15.10
N ILE A 29 18.36 3.32 -14.37
CA ILE A 29 17.82 4.61 -13.92
C ILE A 29 18.23 4.98 -12.48
N ASP A 30 18.44 4.01 -11.62
CA ASP A 30 18.82 4.22 -10.21
C ASP A 30 20.06 5.10 -10.00
N PRO A 31 21.12 5.02 -10.80
CA PRO A 31 22.28 5.90 -10.67
C PRO A 31 21.98 7.37 -10.96
N ILE A 32 20.95 7.66 -11.75
CA ILE A 32 20.60 9.02 -12.19
C ILE A 32 19.77 9.75 -11.13
N MET A 33 19.00 9.02 -10.35
CA MET A 33 18.13 9.57 -9.30
C MET A 33 18.87 9.75 -7.99
N ALA A 34 18.86 10.95 -7.42
CA ALA A 34 19.53 11.25 -6.14
C ALA A 34 19.07 10.33 -4.98
N ARG A 35 17.81 9.92 -4.99
CA ARG A 35 17.22 9.01 -3.98
C ARG A 35 17.76 7.58 -4.06
N THR A 36 18.12 7.09 -5.23
CA THR A 36 18.44 5.67 -5.49
C THR A 36 19.90 5.45 -5.92
N SER A 37 20.67 6.50 -6.16
CA SER A 37 22.09 6.43 -6.57
C SER A 37 22.97 5.69 -5.57
N ASN A 38 22.60 5.67 -4.28
CA ASN A 38 23.33 4.96 -3.22
C ASN A 38 22.80 3.53 -2.96
N ARG A 39 21.88 3.01 -3.78
CA ARG A 39 21.42 1.63 -3.67
C ARG A 39 22.57 0.64 -3.90
N PRO A 40 22.46 -0.61 -3.41
CA PRO A 40 23.54 -1.61 -3.50
C PRO A 40 24.09 -1.88 -4.91
N ILE A 41 23.26 -1.85 -5.95
CA ILE A 41 23.71 -2.08 -7.33
C ILE A 41 24.44 -0.83 -7.87
N PRO A 42 23.87 0.39 -7.86
CA PRO A 42 24.57 1.60 -8.29
C PRO A 42 25.88 1.88 -7.56
N SER A 43 25.93 1.59 -6.25
CA SER A 43 27.14 1.77 -5.43
C SER A 43 28.20 0.70 -5.67
N GLY A 44 27.91 -0.35 -6.43
CA GLY A 44 28.84 -1.46 -6.68
C GLY A 44 28.97 -2.46 -5.52
N ALA A 45 28.16 -2.31 -4.46
CA ALA A 45 28.20 -3.23 -3.31
C ALA A 45 27.69 -4.63 -3.67
N VAL A 46 26.79 -4.74 -4.65
CA VAL A 46 26.21 -6.00 -5.13
C VAL A 46 26.14 -5.99 -6.66
N THR A 47 26.46 -7.10 -7.31
CA THR A 47 26.29 -7.25 -8.76
C THR A 47 24.81 -7.35 -9.12
N ALA A 48 24.45 -6.89 -10.32
CA ALA A 48 23.04 -6.95 -10.78
C ALA A 48 22.50 -8.39 -10.77
N ASN A 49 23.27 -9.36 -11.29
CA ASN A 49 22.88 -10.77 -11.29
C ASN A 49 22.79 -11.34 -9.87
N GLY A 50 23.70 -10.93 -8.98
CA GLY A 50 23.64 -11.30 -7.57
C GLY A 50 22.35 -10.81 -6.89
N ALA A 51 21.95 -9.56 -7.15
CA ALA A 51 20.71 -9.00 -6.64
C ALA A 51 19.46 -9.75 -7.17
N LEU A 52 19.44 -10.08 -8.46
CA LEU A 52 18.33 -10.85 -9.06
C LEU A 52 18.22 -12.26 -8.46
N THR A 53 19.35 -12.99 -8.38
CA THR A 53 19.37 -14.35 -7.81
C THR A 53 18.97 -14.33 -6.34
N PHE A 54 19.52 -13.40 -5.56
CA PHE A 54 19.17 -13.23 -4.15
C PHE A 54 17.69 -12.88 -3.99
N GLY A 55 17.17 -11.91 -4.78
CA GLY A 55 15.78 -11.49 -4.74
C GLY A 55 14.81 -12.62 -5.07
N GLY A 56 15.09 -13.41 -6.11
CA GLY A 56 14.31 -14.61 -6.45
C GLY A 56 14.32 -15.64 -5.32
N PHE A 57 15.51 -15.95 -4.79
CA PHE A 57 15.67 -16.93 -3.73
C PHE A 57 14.91 -16.56 -2.45
N ILE A 58 15.08 -15.33 -1.94
CA ILE A 58 14.37 -14.93 -0.71
C ILE A 58 12.87 -14.72 -0.92
N SER A 59 12.42 -14.41 -2.16
CA SER A 59 10.99 -14.39 -2.49
C SER A 59 10.35 -15.78 -2.35
N ILE A 60 11.05 -16.81 -2.85
CA ILE A 60 10.60 -18.21 -2.71
C ILE A 60 10.61 -18.63 -1.23
N ILE A 61 11.68 -18.34 -0.49
CA ILE A 61 11.76 -18.65 0.94
C ILE A 61 10.65 -17.92 1.71
N GLY A 62 10.41 -16.64 1.44
CA GLY A 62 9.37 -15.86 2.13
C GLY A 62 7.96 -16.40 1.86
N THR A 63 7.68 -16.82 0.62
CA THR A 63 6.41 -17.48 0.29
C THR A 63 6.28 -18.83 1.00
N TYR A 64 7.35 -19.65 0.97
CA TYR A 64 7.38 -20.95 1.66
C TYR A 64 7.28 -20.80 3.18
N TRP A 65 7.84 -19.73 3.75
CA TRP A 65 7.67 -19.38 5.15
C TRP A 65 6.22 -19.26 5.55
N PHE A 66 5.39 -18.57 4.76
CA PHE A 66 3.95 -18.47 5.02
C PHE A 66 3.22 -19.81 4.87
N ILE A 67 3.66 -20.69 3.95
CA ILE A 67 3.08 -22.05 3.84
C ILE A 67 3.29 -22.84 5.15
N VAL A 68 4.52 -22.78 5.70
CA VAL A 68 4.90 -23.60 6.85
C VAL A 68 4.45 -23.00 8.18
N MET A 69 4.54 -21.67 8.30
CA MET A 69 4.33 -20.97 9.59
C MET A 69 2.94 -20.35 9.73
N ALA A 70 2.16 -20.30 8.66
CA ALA A 70 0.81 -19.75 8.65
C ALA A 70 -0.16 -20.70 7.94
N ASN A 71 -0.48 -20.40 6.68
CA ASN A 71 -1.40 -21.19 5.87
C ASN A 71 -1.23 -20.89 4.37
N THR A 72 -1.89 -21.69 3.52
CA THR A 72 -1.76 -21.54 2.06
C THR A 72 -2.40 -20.26 1.51
N ILE A 73 -3.38 -19.68 2.20
CA ILE A 73 -4.01 -18.40 1.79
C ILE A 73 -3.05 -17.22 2.02
N ALA A 74 -2.39 -17.16 3.18
CA ALA A 74 -1.36 -16.14 3.45
C ALA A 74 -0.21 -16.24 2.44
N ALA A 75 0.24 -17.46 2.13
CA ALA A 75 1.26 -17.72 1.13
C ALA A 75 0.83 -17.29 -0.29
N PHE A 76 -0.44 -17.56 -0.67
CA PHE A 76 -0.99 -17.13 -1.95
C PHE A 76 -0.95 -15.60 -2.10
N TRP A 77 -1.43 -14.85 -1.09
CA TRP A 77 -1.43 -13.40 -1.15
C TRP A 77 -0.02 -12.81 -1.10
N ALA A 78 0.93 -13.45 -0.40
CA ALA A 78 2.33 -13.08 -0.42
C ALA A 78 2.97 -13.29 -1.82
N ALA A 79 2.75 -14.45 -2.44
CA ALA A 79 3.21 -14.73 -3.80
C ALA A 79 2.55 -13.78 -4.82
N PHE A 80 1.23 -13.57 -4.72
CA PHE A 80 0.50 -12.63 -5.56
C PHE A 80 1.10 -11.22 -5.47
N SER A 81 1.38 -10.75 -4.26
CA SER A 81 1.98 -9.41 -4.05
C SER A 81 3.33 -9.28 -4.74
N ILE A 82 4.22 -10.28 -4.59
CA ILE A 82 5.53 -10.30 -5.25
C ILE A 82 5.37 -10.28 -6.77
N LEU A 83 4.58 -11.20 -7.31
CA LEU A 83 4.39 -11.34 -8.76
C LEU A 83 3.74 -10.08 -9.35
N PHE A 84 2.73 -9.54 -8.68
CA PHE A 84 2.07 -8.31 -9.12
C PHE A 84 3.02 -7.11 -9.10
N TYR A 85 3.81 -6.96 -8.01
CA TYR A 85 4.79 -5.88 -7.90
C TYR A 85 5.91 -6.01 -8.95
N VAL A 86 6.42 -7.21 -9.18
CA VAL A 86 7.53 -7.43 -10.13
C VAL A 86 7.02 -7.36 -11.57
N LEU A 87 6.03 -8.16 -11.93
CA LEU A 87 5.62 -8.34 -13.33
C LEU A 87 4.74 -7.17 -13.81
N ILE A 88 3.73 -6.81 -13.02
CA ILE A 88 2.75 -5.81 -13.44
C ILE A 88 3.28 -4.40 -13.18
N TYR A 89 3.68 -4.10 -11.94
CA TYR A 89 4.14 -2.75 -11.62
C TYR A 89 5.54 -2.47 -12.17
N THR A 90 6.57 -3.26 -11.80
CA THR A 90 7.98 -2.94 -12.11
C THR A 90 8.29 -3.12 -13.60
N ILE A 91 7.95 -4.27 -14.18
CA ILE A 91 8.35 -4.60 -15.56
C ILE A 91 7.42 -3.93 -16.57
N TRP A 92 6.12 -3.96 -16.35
CA TRP A 92 5.16 -3.45 -17.32
C TRP A 92 4.80 -1.98 -17.10
N LEU A 93 4.12 -1.64 -16.00
CA LEU A 93 3.46 -0.34 -15.86
C LEU A 93 4.40 0.81 -15.54
N LYS A 94 5.45 0.58 -14.78
CA LYS A 94 6.31 1.64 -14.26
C LYS A 94 6.87 2.54 -15.36
N ARG A 95 7.25 1.96 -16.50
CA ARG A 95 7.86 2.69 -17.63
C ARG A 95 6.88 2.97 -18.77
N THR A 96 5.62 2.52 -18.69
CA THR A 96 4.66 2.59 -19.81
C THR A 96 3.38 3.34 -19.50
N SER A 97 3.01 3.51 -18.23
CA SER A 97 1.70 4.05 -17.86
C SER A 97 1.76 5.11 -16.77
N THR A 98 1.00 6.18 -16.95
CA THR A 98 0.77 7.20 -15.91
C THR A 98 -0.08 6.69 -14.74
N GLN A 99 -0.76 5.55 -14.93
CA GLN A 99 -1.56 4.87 -13.90
C GLN A 99 -0.75 3.80 -13.13
N ASN A 100 0.57 3.77 -13.33
CA ASN A 100 1.46 2.82 -12.67
C ASN A 100 1.30 2.82 -11.14
N ILE A 101 1.12 4.00 -10.52
CA ILE A 101 0.92 4.15 -9.07
C ILE A 101 -0.44 3.56 -8.65
N VAL A 102 -1.51 3.81 -9.41
CA VAL A 102 -2.85 3.31 -9.09
C VAL A 102 -2.87 1.78 -9.13
N ILE A 103 -2.53 1.22 -10.29
CA ILE A 103 -2.58 -0.24 -10.47
C ILE A 103 -1.52 -0.92 -9.60
N GLY A 104 -0.29 -0.37 -9.55
CA GLY A 104 0.80 -0.89 -8.72
C GLY A 104 0.49 -0.86 -7.22
N GLY A 105 -0.38 0.07 -6.78
CA GLY A 105 -0.87 0.18 -5.42
C GLY A 105 -1.55 -1.09 -4.89
N ILE A 106 -2.07 -1.96 -5.77
CA ILE A 106 -2.64 -3.26 -5.40
C ILE A 106 -1.63 -4.11 -4.62
N ALA A 107 -0.38 -4.21 -5.10
CA ALA A 107 0.65 -4.97 -4.38
C ALA A 107 0.94 -4.39 -2.99
N GLY A 108 1.03 -3.05 -2.88
CA GLY A 108 1.26 -2.37 -1.60
C GLY A 108 0.09 -2.44 -0.63
N ALA A 109 -1.12 -2.76 -1.11
CA ALA A 109 -2.32 -2.89 -0.30
C ALA A 109 -2.55 -4.32 0.25
N THR A 110 -1.80 -5.33 -0.20
CA THR A 110 -1.96 -6.72 0.24
C THR A 110 -1.48 -7.04 1.68
N PRO A 111 -0.53 -6.32 2.32
CA PRO A 111 -0.03 -6.69 3.65
C PRO A 111 -1.10 -6.91 4.73
N PRO A 112 -2.17 -6.09 4.84
CA PRO A 112 -3.26 -6.37 5.78
C PRO A 112 -3.98 -7.70 5.51
N VAL A 113 -4.16 -8.06 4.23
CA VAL A 113 -4.80 -9.32 3.82
C VAL A 113 -3.92 -10.51 4.22
N ILE A 114 -2.60 -10.42 3.98
CA ILE A 114 -1.62 -11.43 4.39
C ILE A 114 -1.61 -11.58 5.91
N GLY A 115 -1.53 -10.46 6.64
CA GLY A 115 -1.53 -10.46 8.10
C GLY A 115 -2.80 -11.05 8.70
N TRP A 116 -3.96 -10.70 8.14
CA TRP A 116 -5.24 -11.25 8.56
C TRP A 116 -5.34 -12.75 8.29
N ALA A 117 -5.01 -13.20 7.08
CA ALA A 117 -5.00 -14.62 6.74
C ALA A 117 -4.05 -15.42 7.65
N THR A 118 -2.88 -14.85 8.01
CA THR A 118 -1.95 -15.47 8.97
C THR A 118 -2.58 -15.61 10.37
N ALA A 119 -3.37 -14.62 10.79
CA ALA A 119 -4.00 -14.62 12.11
C ALA A 119 -5.26 -15.48 12.19
N ALA A 120 -5.91 -15.75 11.07
CA ALA A 120 -7.16 -16.52 10.99
C ALA A 120 -6.98 -18.03 11.24
N GLY A 121 -5.75 -18.52 11.38
CA GLY A 121 -5.45 -19.92 11.66
C GLY A 121 -5.42 -20.80 10.41
N GLU A 122 -6.01 -21.99 10.48
CA GLU A 122 -5.99 -22.96 9.40
C GLU A 122 -6.94 -22.57 8.26
N LEU A 123 -6.40 -21.86 7.26
CA LEU A 123 -7.08 -21.59 6.00
C LEU A 123 -6.39 -22.34 4.87
N SER A 124 -7.17 -22.92 3.95
CA SER A 124 -6.64 -23.68 2.81
C SER A 124 -7.28 -23.23 1.50
N ILE A 125 -6.48 -23.31 0.43
CA ILE A 125 -6.98 -23.08 -0.93
C ILE A 125 -7.82 -24.28 -1.34
N GLU A 126 -9.02 -24.01 -1.83
CA GLU A 126 -9.91 -25.01 -2.44
C GLU A 126 -9.83 -24.91 -3.95
N ILE A 127 -9.65 -26.06 -4.63
CA ILE A 127 -9.47 -26.11 -6.09
C ILE A 127 -10.52 -26.94 -6.82
N GLU A 128 -11.59 -27.30 -6.13
CA GLU A 128 -12.66 -28.12 -6.70
C GLU A 128 -13.41 -27.42 -7.85
N SER A 129 -13.54 -26.11 -7.77
CA SER A 129 -14.15 -25.26 -8.78
C SER A 129 -13.51 -23.86 -8.81
N VAL A 130 -13.74 -23.09 -9.87
CA VAL A 130 -13.33 -21.67 -9.90
C VAL A 130 -13.99 -20.89 -8.77
N GLN A 131 -15.25 -21.20 -8.47
CA GLN A 131 -15.98 -20.53 -7.40
C GLN A 131 -15.39 -20.87 -6.02
N SER A 132 -15.12 -22.14 -5.70
CA SER A 132 -14.50 -22.53 -4.43
C SER A 132 -13.11 -21.92 -4.29
N PHE A 133 -12.33 -21.91 -5.37
CA PHE A 133 -11.03 -21.24 -5.38
C PHE A 133 -11.15 -19.75 -5.03
N VAL A 134 -12.01 -19.01 -5.74
CA VAL A 134 -12.19 -17.58 -5.49
C VAL A 134 -12.69 -17.33 -4.07
N THR A 135 -13.69 -18.10 -3.61
CA THR A 135 -14.21 -17.97 -2.25
C THR A 135 -13.13 -18.24 -1.21
N SER A 136 -12.34 -19.30 -1.35
CA SER A 136 -11.30 -19.65 -0.38
C SER A 136 -10.23 -18.57 -0.22
N ILE A 137 -9.86 -17.86 -1.29
CA ILE A 137 -8.85 -16.80 -1.23
C ILE A 137 -9.42 -15.44 -0.83
N THR A 138 -10.74 -15.21 -0.92
CA THR A 138 -11.39 -13.92 -0.65
C THR A 138 -12.21 -13.89 0.61
N ASP A 139 -12.77 -15.01 1.04
CA ASP A 139 -13.51 -15.09 2.31
C ASP A 139 -12.55 -15.37 3.47
N LEU A 140 -12.18 -14.31 4.15
CA LEU A 140 -11.29 -14.36 5.32
C LEU A 140 -12.07 -14.28 6.64
N GLY A 141 -13.38 -14.56 6.62
CA GLY A 141 -14.26 -14.48 7.77
C GLY A 141 -14.55 -13.05 8.27
N SER A 142 -14.05 -12.02 7.59
CA SER A 142 -14.26 -10.61 7.95
C SER A 142 -14.08 -9.70 6.75
N LEU A 143 -14.75 -8.55 6.76
CA LEU A 143 -14.56 -7.46 5.80
C LEU A 143 -13.38 -6.54 6.18
N MET A 144 -12.84 -6.65 7.40
CA MET A 144 -11.78 -5.77 7.90
C MET A 144 -10.51 -5.80 7.05
N PRO A 145 -9.95 -6.96 6.65
CA PRO A 145 -8.75 -6.98 5.79
C PRO A 145 -8.98 -6.30 4.44
N TRP A 146 -10.19 -6.39 3.88
CA TRP A 146 -10.55 -5.73 2.62
C TRP A 146 -10.74 -4.22 2.79
N PHE A 147 -11.28 -3.78 3.92
CA PHE A 147 -11.32 -2.37 4.28
C PHE A 147 -9.90 -1.78 4.37
N MET A 148 -8.99 -2.44 5.09
CA MET A 148 -7.60 -2.01 5.19
C MET A 148 -6.87 -2.05 3.84
N PHE A 149 -7.15 -3.04 3.02
CA PHE A 149 -6.67 -3.10 1.63
C PHE A 149 -7.15 -1.88 0.83
N LEU A 150 -8.44 -1.61 0.82
CA LEU A 150 -9.02 -0.46 0.12
C LEU A 150 -8.51 0.87 0.66
N LEU A 151 -8.32 0.99 1.98
CA LEU A 151 -7.76 2.17 2.61
C LEU A 151 -6.36 2.48 2.07
N ILE A 152 -5.46 1.50 2.03
CA ILE A 152 -4.10 1.67 1.50
C ILE A 152 -4.14 1.90 -0.02
N PHE A 153 -4.97 1.15 -0.74
CA PHE A 153 -5.10 1.27 -2.18
C PHE A 153 -5.55 2.68 -2.60
N LEU A 154 -6.61 3.21 -1.99
CA LEU A 154 -7.13 4.54 -2.28
C LEU A 154 -6.23 5.68 -1.77
N TRP A 155 -5.47 5.42 -0.68
CA TRP A 155 -4.48 6.35 -0.16
C TRP A 155 -3.25 6.49 -1.06
N THR A 156 -2.87 5.42 -1.74
CA THR A 156 -1.63 5.33 -2.55
C THR A 156 -1.55 6.42 -3.63
N PRO A 157 -2.56 6.67 -4.49
CA PRO A 157 -2.45 7.67 -5.55
C PRO A 157 -2.25 9.10 -5.03
N PRO A 158 -3.07 9.66 -4.13
CA PRO A 158 -2.87 11.03 -3.66
C PRO A 158 -1.56 11.19 -2.87
N HIS A 159 -1.08 10.16 -2.16
CA HIS A 159 0.21 10.17 -1.49
C HIS A 159 1.38 10.27 -2.47
N PHE A 160 1.47 9.35 -3.43
CA PHE A 160 2.59 9.30 -4.37
C PHE A 160 2.56 10.44 -5.40
N TRP A 161 1.38 10.90 -5.80
CA TRP A 161 1.31 12.06 -6.70
C TRP A 161 1.62 13.37 -5.99
N ALA A 162 1.35 13.50 -4.69
CA ALA A 162 1.88 14.61 -3.90
C ALA A 162 3.42 14.58 -3.88
N LEU A 163 4.02 13.40 -3.69
CA LEU A 163 5.47 13.21 -3.80
C LEU A 163 6.00 13.56 -5.20
N ALA A 164 5.30 13.14 -6.26
CA ALA A 164 5.69 13.42 -7.63
C ALA A 164 5.59 14.90 -7.98
N LEU A 165 4.59 15.64 -7.48
CA LEU A 165 4.50 17.11 -7.58
C LEU A 165 5.61 17.78 -6.80
N TYR A 166 5.96 17.26 -5.63
CA TYR A 166 7.03 17.75 -4.78
C TYR A 166 8.43 17.52 -5.38
N ARG A 167 8.63 16.44 -6.17
CA ARG A 167 9.92 16.04 -6.77
C ARG A 167 9.89 15.94 -8.29
N SER A 168 9.10 16.76 -8.96
CA SER A 168 8.87 16.66 -10.41
C SER A 168 10.16 16.61 -11.25
N GLU A 169 11.15 17.45 -10.90
CA GLU A 169 12.44 17.51 -11.61
C GLU A 169 13.25 16.20 -11.58
N GLU A 170 13.14 15.41 -10.51
CA GLU A 170 13.85 14.12 -10.41
C GLU A 170 13.24 13.06 -11.35
N TYR A 171 11.91 13.03 -11.46
CA TYR A 171 11.21 12.08 -12.31
C TYR A 171 11.36 12.41 -13.80
N GLU A 172 11.37 13.70 -14.16
CA GLU A 172 11.59 14.15 -15.53
C GLU A 172 12.96 13.73 -16.07
N LYS A 173 14.01 13.77 -15.23
CA LYS A 173 15.38 13.40 -15.62
C LYS A 173 15.52 11.93 -16.07
N VAL A 174 14.70 11.03 -15.54
CA VAL A 174 14.77 9.59 -15.86
C VAL A 174 13.69 9.14 -16.82
N GLY A 175 12.80 10.05 -17.25
CA GLY A 175 11.73 9.73 -18.18
C GLY A 175 10.64 8.81 -17.61
N ASP A 176 10.54 8.66 -16.28
CA ASP A 176 9.45 7.90 -15.66
C ASP A 176 8.11 8.63 -15.93
N PRO A 177 7.09 7.95 -16.51
CA PRO A 177 5.83 8.58 -16.92
C PRO A 177 4.92 8.86 -15.71
N MET A 178 5.42 9.65 -14.75
CA MET A 178 4.61 10.06 -13.61
C MET A 178 3.50 11.01 -14.06
N MET A 179 2.32 10.86 -13.45
CA MET A 179 1.12 11.62 -13.80
C MET A 179 1.37 13.14 -13.93
N PRO A 180 2.06 13.83 -12.99
CA PRO A 180 2.31 15.27 -13.11
C PRO A 180 3.17 15.63 -14.31
N GLY A 181 4.18 14.83 -14.65
CA GLY A 181 5.09 15.09 -15.78
C GLY A 181 4.41 14.88 -17.14
N VAL A 182 3.50 13.92 -17.26
CA VAL A 182 2.87 13.55 -18.55
C VAL A 182 1.54 14.27 -18.77
N LYS A 183 0.70 14.35 -17.74
CA LYS A 183 -0.68 14.89 -17.81
C LYS A 183 -0.81 16.29 -17.21
N GLY A 184 0.26 16.81 -16.61
CA GLY A 184 0.29 18.10 -15.94
C GLY A 184 -0.30 18.10 -14.53
N ALA A 185 0.08 19.12 -13.75
CA ALA A 185 -0.31 19.23 -12.35
C ALA A 185 -1.83 19.35 -12.14
N GLN A 186 -2.53 20.07 -12.98
CA GLN A 186 -3.98 20.28 -12.86
C GLN A 186 -4.76 18.95 -12.99
N ARG A 187 -4.43 18.13 -13.99
CA ARG A 187 -5.06 16.81 -14.15
C ARG A 187 -4.74 15.91 -12.97
N THR A 188 -3.50 15.91 -12.50
CA THR A 188 -3.08 15.15 -11.33
C THR A 188 -3.88 15.53 -10.09
N LEU A 189 -4.10 16.83 -9.84
CA LEU A 189 -4.88 17.31 -8.71
C LEU A 189 -6.35 16.87 -8.78
N ILE A 190 -6.95 16.83 -9.97
CA ILE A 190 -8.32 16.32 -10.13
C ILE A 190 -8.39 14.85 -9.67
N GLU A 191 -7.46 14.03 -10.11
CA GLU A 191 -7.43 12.62 -9.73
C GLU A 191 -7.10 12.43 -8.23
N MET A 192 -6.16 13.21 -7.69
CA MET A 192 -5.88 13.19 -6.24
C MET A 192 -7.11 13.52 -5.41
N LYS A 193 -7.87 14.55 -5.79
CA LYS A 193 -9.12 14.95 -5.12
C LYS A 193 -10.18 13.85 -5.20
N PHE A 194 -10.29 13.18 -6.36
CA PHE A 194 -11.19 12.04 -6.52
C PHE A 194 -10.87 10.92 -5.52
N TYR A 195 -9.61 10.48 -5.44
CA TYR A 195 -9.21 9.45 -4.48
C TYR A 195 -9.35 9.89 -3.02
N ALA A 196 -9.07 11.16 -2.71
CA ALA A 196 -9.28 11.70 -1.38
C ALA A 196 -10.77 11.70 -0.96
N ILE A 197 -11.69 11.98 -1.89
CA ILE A 197 -13.13 11.84 -1.65
C ILE A 197 -13.50 10.38 -1.41
N LEU A 198 -12.96 9.43 -2.20
CA LEU A 198 -13.21 8.00 -2.00
C LEU A 198 -12.74 7.51 -0.62
N LEU A 199 -11.65 8.07 -0.07
CA LEU A 199 -11.22 7.77 1.31
C LEU A 199 -12.25 8.24 2.35
N VAL A 200 -12.87 9.41 2.16
CA VAL A 200 -13.95 9.86 3.05
C VAL A 200 -15.17 8.93 2.94
N LEU A 201 -15.56 8.54 1.72
CA LEU A 201 -16.67 7.62 1.51
C LEU A 201 -16.38 6.22 2.11
N LEU A 202 -15.16 5.73 1.97
CA LEU A 202 -14.73 4.47 2.60
C LEU A 202 -14.83 4.57 4.13
N SER A 203 -14.49 5.72 4.73
CA SER A 203 -14.57 5.93 6.17
C SER A 203 -16.01 5.90 6.70
N LEU A 204 -17.00 6.29 5.89
CA LEU A 204 -18.42 6.21 6.27
C LEU A 204 -18.90 4.76 6.44
N VAL A 205 -18.35 3.83 5.66
CA VAL A 205 -18.71 2.42 5.70
C VAL A 205 -17.78 1.59 6.60
N ALA A 206 -16.75 2.21 7.19
CA ALA A 206 -15.78 1.54 8.05
C ALA A 206 -16.42 0.68 9.15
N PRO A 207 -17.48 1.12 9.88
CA PRO A 207 -18.09 0.30 10.91
C PRO A 207 -18.71 -1.02 10.44
N ILE A 208 -19.14 -1.12 9.19
CA ILE A 208 -19.70 -2.36 8.64
C ILE A 208 -18.69 -3.52 8.74
N THR A 209 -17.40 -3.21 8.73
CA THR A 209 -16.31 -4.18 8.80
C THR A 209 -16.15 -4.82 10.17
N LEU A 210 -16.76 -4.24 11.20
CA LEU A 210 -16.76 -4.76 12.58
C LEU A 210 -17.93 -5.74 12.87
N GLY A 211 -18.68 -6.15 11.83
CA GLY A 211 -19.67 -7.23 11.94
C GLY A 211 -21.07 -6.78 12.32
N GLY A 212 -21.39 -5.49 12.22
CA GLY A 212 -22.73 -5.01 12.53
C GLY A 212 -23.21 -3.86 11.64
N ILE A 213 -24.48 -3.88 11.27
CA ILE A 213 -25.25 -2.72 10.89
C ILE A 213 -25.70 -2.09 12.20
N ASP A 214 -25.47 -0.78 12.34
CA ASP A 214 -25.79 0.10 13.45
C ASP A 214 -26.82 -0.46 14.46
N ASN A 215 -26.33 -1.09 15.52
CA ASN A 215 -27.16 -1.62 16.63
C ASN A 215 -27.30 -0.58 17.76
N GLY A 216 -26.98 0.70 17.52
CA GLY A 216 -26.98 1.75 18.54
C GLY A 216 -25.76 1.70 19.47
N ASP A 217 -24.73 0.95 19.13
CA ASP A 217 -23.49 0.88 19.90
C ASP A 217 -22.69 2.16 19.73
N GLU A 218 -22.41 2.88 20.83
CA GLU A 218 -21.64 4.12 20.86
C GLU A 218 -20.26 3.94 20.21
N LEU A 219 -19.63 2.77 20.39
CA LEU A 219 -18.31 2.46 19.83
C LEU A 219 -18.32 2.51 18.31
N TYR A 220 -19.42 2.09 17.69
CA TYR A 220 -19.66 2.11 16.27
C TYR A 220 -19.67 3.53 15.71
N HIS A 221 -20.37 4.43 16.40
CA HIS A 221 -20.41 5.84 16.03
C HIS A 221 -19.08 6.53 16.25
N ILE A 222 -18.37 6.23 17.35
CA ILE A 222 -17.03 6.74 17.65
C ILE A 222 -16.05 6.34 16.54
N PHE A 223 -16.05 5.07 16.14
CA PHE A 223 -15.19 4.60 15.06
C PHE A 223 -15.48 5.34 13.74
N ARG A 224 -16.75 5.40 13.33
CA ARG A 224 -17.18 6.10 12.11
C ARG A 224 -16.71 7.54 12.08
N TRP A 225 -17.05 8.31 13.12
CA TRP A 225 -16.77 9.74 13.13
C TRP A 225 -15.29 10.06 13.24
N ASN A 226 -14.52 9.29 14.00
CA ASN A 226 -13.06 9.45 14.04
C ASN A 226 -12.44 9.17 12.65
N ALA A 227 -12.83 8.10 11.98
CA ALA A 227 -12.35 7.78 10.64
C ALA A 227 -12.73 8.86 9.62
N VAL A 228 -13.96 9.38 9.67
CA VAL A 228 -14.44 10.46 8.79
C VAL A 228 -13.68 11.77 9.05
N ILE A 229 -13.54 12.17 10.30
CA ILE A 229 -12.85 13.44 10.67
C ILE A 229 -11.39 13.40 10.18
N VAL A 230 -10.69 12.29 10.41
CA VAL A 230 -9.30 12.13 9.98
C VAL A 230 -9.19 12.10 8.45
N SER A 231 -10.15 11.47 7.77
CA SER A 231 -10.19 11.47 6.29
C SER A 231 -10.50 12.86 5.71
N LEU A 232 -11.39 13.63 6.34
CA LEU A 232 -11.68 15.01 5.96
C LEU A 232 -10.46 15.92 6.20
N TRP A 233 -9.75 15.73 7.32
CA TRP A 233 -8.51 16.46 7.59
C TRP A 233 -7.45 16.22 6.51
N TYR A 234 -7.21 14.97 6.12
CA TYR A 234 -6.29 14.68 5.02
C TYR A 234 -6.81 15.22 3.68
N THR A 235 -8.07 14.98 3.35
CA THR A 235 -8.70 15.47 2.12
C THR A 235 -8.55 16.98 1.97
N ARG A 236 -8.74 17.75 3.05
CA ARG A 236 -8.50 19.19 3.02
C ARG A 236 -7.09 19.54 2.53
N THR A 237 -6.05 18.80 2.96
CA THR A 237 -4.68 19.08 2.52
C THR A 237 -4.48 18.85 1.03
N VAL A 238 -5.17 17.86 0.44
CA VAL A 238 -5.16 17.60 -1.01
C VAL A 238 -5.86 18.72 -1.78
N PHE A 239 -6.98 19.24 -1.23
CA PHE A 239 -7.78 20.27 -1.90
C PHE A 239 -7.11 21.64 -1.93
N ILE A 240 -6.25 21.96 -0.96
CA ILE A 240 -5.53 23.23 -0.86
C ILE A 240 -4.18 23.23 -1.62
N ILE A 241 -3.80 22.15 -2.29
CA ILE A 241 -2.58 22.13 -3.11
C ILE A 241 -2.73 23.15 -4.24
N ASP A 242 -1.81 24.13 -4.29
CA ASP A 242 -1.70 25.08 -5.38
C ASP A 242 -0.40 24.80 -6.18
N PRO A 243 -0.53 24.30 -7.42
CA PRO A 243 0.64 24.03 -8.26
C PRO A 243 1.37 25.28 -8.75
N ASN A 244 0.75 26.48 -8.61
CA ASN A 244 1.28 27.75 -9.06
C ASN A 244 1.92 28.57 -7.93
N GLU A 245 1.89 28.06 -6.69
CA GLU A 245 2.55 28.77 -5.58
C GLU A 245 4.07 28.88 -5.76
N PRO A 246 4.72 29.87 -5.13
CA PRO A 246 6.17 30.02 -5.20
C PRO A 246 6.88 28.74 -4.74
N LYS A 247 7.74 28.22 -5.61
CA LYS A 247 8.51 27.01 -5.32
C LYS A 247 9.55 27.29 -4.25
N GLY A 248 9.60 26.43 -3.25
CA GLY A 248 10.63 26.43 -2.21
C GLY A 248 11.99 25.90 -2.71
N PRO A 249 12.98 25.75 -1.81
CA PRO A 249 14.29 25.21 -2.15
C PRO A 249 14.21 23.87 -2.88
N GLY A 250 14.95 23.71 -3.99
CA GLY A 250 14.94 22.49 -4.81
C GLY A 250 13.68 22.31 -5.68
N GLY A 251 13.00 23.40 -6.05
CA GLY A 251 11.84 23.37 -6.94
C GLY A 251 10.56 22.78 -6.31
N ARG A 252 10.51 22.67 -5.00
CA ARG A 252 9.45 22.00 -4.24
C ARG A 252 8.18 22.85 -4.13
N ILE A 253 7.00 22.24 -4.33
CA ILE A 253 5.70 22.85 -4.08
C ILE A 253 5.38 22.66 -2.58
N PRO A 254 5.32 23.72 -1.75
CA PRO A 254 5.14 23.60 -0.29
C PRO A 254 3.85 22.90 0.13
N SER A 255 2.72 23.22 -0.53
CA SER A 255 1.42 22.63 -0.23
C SER A 255 1.39 21.13 -0.58
N ALA A 256 2.03 20.71 -1.68
CA ALA A 256 2.16 19.30 -2.03
C ALA A 256 3.07 18.56 -1.03
N THR A 257 4.16 19.20 -0.58
CA THR A 257 5.03 18.69 0.47
C THR A 257 4.25 18.43 1.76
N ASN A 258 3.46 19.43 2.19
CA ASN A 258 2.60 19.30 3.38
C ASN A 258 1.60 18.13 3.23
N SER A 259 0.91 18.05 2.10
CA SER A 259 -0.06 16.95 1.84
C SER A 259 0.61 15.58 1.86
N PHE A 260 1.83 15.46 1.31
CA PHE A 260 2.63 14.23 1.37
C PHE A 260 2.93 13.79 2.80
N PHE A 261 3.43 14.69 3.66
CA PHE A 261 3.72 14.34 5.05
C PHE A 261 2.46 14.06 5.86
N VAL A 262 1.40 14.87 5.69
CA VAL A 262 0.12 14.65 6.36
C VAL A 262 -0.49 13.30 5.97
N SER A 263 -0.31 12.85 4.73
CA SER A 263 -0.82 11.55 4.28
C SER A 263 -0.22 10.37 5.06
N MET A 264 1.04 10.46 5.49
CA MET A 264 1.67 9.42 6.32
C MET A 264 1.07 9.40 7.74
N TYR A 265 0.87 10.58 8.35
CA TYR A 265 0.18 10.68 9.64
C TYR A 265 -1.26 10.20 9.55
N TYR A 266 -1.96 10.54 8.46
CA TYR A 266 -3.32 10.06 8.18
C TYR A 266 -3.39 8.54 8.23
N LEU A 267 -2.53 7.86 7.49
CA LEU A 267 -2.54 6.39 7.44
C LEU A 267 -2.22 5.78 8.81
N ALA A 268 -1.22 6.31 9.52
CA ALA A 268 -0.86 5.85 10.86
C ALA A 268 -2.02 6.00 11.85
N VAL A 269 -2.69 7.17 11.86
CA VAL A 269 -3.84 7.44 12.74
C VAL A 269 -5.02 6.53 12.37
N MET A 270 -5.30 6.31 11.08
CA MET A 270 -6.35 5.38 10.64
C MET A 270 -6.10 3.95 11.13
N PHE A 271 -4.86 3.46 11.08
CA PHE A 271 -4.53 2.15 11.65
C PHE A 271 -4.73 2.09 13.16
N VAL A 272 -4.37 3.16 13.89
CA VAL A 272 -4.65 3.24 15.33
C VAL A 272 -6.15 3.20 15.61
N ILE A 273 -6.97 3.94 14.84
CA ILE A 273 -8.43 3.93 14.97
C ILE A 273 -8.99 2.54 14.72
N VAL A 274 -8.55 1.84 13.68
CA VAL A 274 -8.98 0.47 13.36
C VAL A 274 -8.62 -0.49 14.50
N VAL A 275 -7.38 -0.44 14.98
CA VAL A 275 -6.90 -1.31 16.06
C VAL A 275 -7.69 -1.06 17.35
N THR A 276 -7.86 0.20 17.76
CA THR A 276 -8.61 0.54 18.98
C THR A 276 -10.08 0.13 18.90
N ALA A 277 -10.71 0.30 17.73
CA ALA A 277 -12.08 -0.16 17.52
C ALA A 277 -12.21 -1.68 17.63
N SER A 278 -11.25 -2.41 17.08
CA SER A 278 -11.23 -3.89 17.16
C SER A 278 -11.05 -4.38 18.60
N PHE A 279 -10.18 -3.75 19.39
CA PHE A 279 -10.01 -4.10 20.81
C PHE A 279 -11.23 -3.75 21.66
N GLY A 280 -11.91 -2.64 21.40
CA GLY A 280 -13.11 -2.24 22.12
C GLY A 280 -14.27 -3.21 21.97
N LEU A 281 -14.40 -3.82 20.78
CA LEU A 281 -15.41 -4.87 20.54
C LEU A 281 -15.07 -6.20 21.23
N TYR A 282 -13.80 -6.57 21.31
CA TYR A 282 -13.36 -7.78 22.01
C TYR A 282 -13.34 -7.60 23.54
N GLY A 283 -13.11 -6.38 24.05
CA GLY A 283 -13.12 -6.08 25.48
C GLY A 283 -14.49 -6.22 26.13
N GLY A 284 -15.58 -6.03 25.38
CA GLY A 284 -16.96 -6.28 25.85
C GLY A 284 -17.35 -7.76 25.94
N ILE A 285 -16.52 -8.70 25.45
CA ILE A 285 -16.75 -10.14 25.52
C ILE A 285 -16.00 -10.77 26.72
N ILE A 286 -15.04 -10.04 27.32
CA ILE A 286 -14.20 -10.51 28.44
C ILE A 286 -14.65 -9.90 29.79
N GLY A 287 -15.62 -9.00 29.81
CA GLY A 287 -16.31 -8.48 30.99
C GLY A 287 -17.66 -9.12 31.15
#